data_5af559f5408d3dfe2cdb2f7a6e9cf1b3
#
_entry.id   5af559f5408d3dfe2cdb2f7a6e9cf1b3
#
_cell.length_a   1.000
_cell.length_b   1.000
_cell.length_c   1.000
_cell.angle_alpha   90.00
_cell.angle_beta   90.00
_cell.angle_gamma   90.00
#
_symmetry.space_group_name_H-M   'P 1'
#
loop_
_entity.id
_entity.type
_entity.pdbx_description
1 polymer ?
#
loop_
_entity_poly.entity_id
_entity_poly.type
_entity_poly.pdbx_seq_one_letter_code
_entity_poly.pdbx_strand_id
1 'polypeptide(L)'
;MKQVELLSERSKEIEREIVTFYKTIGKMVSHIARATEIFAYLKIYDALSQEQLKQLTGFSLSTISATLQSFLQTDIISRGMIPKTHKNLYRIRPERVKFDYTPPTQILEDLERLDIYIVEKQTELQENQSKYPNEAKFLHMRLNSLRNYIEVQRRQINREKTHSFFQEDVSEIIPLNQMIVYPFETKGLEENIMNILGYYKNDPIKNRIRSIFFTHRSVNQQTLMDISGFSRSTVSRFLHQDLKRGYIRALPREYRKPRIYYLESISLSILSSILNADNFIFSCIPRFQEILSTLQSERQSNRDRKDATFLIAKIKEILGQIEAFRNDTRFLRQAHHDLSKFLEKDARVRNQLSQE
;
A
#
# COMPACT_ATOMS: atom_id res chain seq x y z
N MET A 1 -17.53 24.84 -18.06
CA MET A 1 -17.99 23.84 -17.06
C MET A 1 -18.99 24.53 -16.13
N LYS A 2 -20.09 23.88 -15.75
CA LYS A 2 -21.01 24.44 -14.74
C LYS A 2 -20.51 24.07 -13.35
N GLN A 3 -20.65 25.01 -12.39
CA GLN A 3 -20.38 24.73 -10.99
C GLN A 3 -21.41 23.72 -10.47
N VAL A 4 -20.94 22.69 -9.77
CA VAL A 4 -21.81 21.66 -9.22
C VAL A 4 -22.50 22.17 -7.96
N GLU A 5 -23.79 21.93 -7.81
CA GLU A 5 -24.54 22.20 -6.60
C GLU A 5 -24.16 21.18 -5.52
N LEU A 6 -23.87 21.63 -4.29
CA LEU A 6 -23.55 20.74 -3.18
C LEU A 6 -24.83 20.05 -2.67
N LEU A 7 -24.68 18.84 -2.14
CA LEU A 7 -25.76 18.04 -1.59
C LEU A 7 -26.46 18.73 -0.41
N SER A 8 -27.75 18.43 -0.24
CA SER A 8 -28.55 18.89 0.90
C SER A 8 -28.06 18.28 2.23
N GLU A 9 -28.41 18.88 3.34
CA GLU A 9 -28.03 18.38 4.68
C GLU A 9 -28.44 16.93 4.92
N ARG A 10 -29.61 16.52 4.41
CA ARG A 10 -30.10 15.14 4.51
C ARG A 10 -29.18 14.14 3.80
N SER A 11 -28.60 14.54 2.66
CA SER A 11 -27.72 13.71 1.85
C SER A 11 -26.25 13.67 2.34
N LYS A 12 -25.89 14.59 3.26
CA LYS A 12 -24.52 14.70 3.80
C LYS A 12 -24.08 13.53 4.65
N GLU A 13 -24.97 12.76 5.23
CA GLU A 13 -24.61 11.57 5.99
C GLU A 13 -24.03 10.52 5.06
N ILE A 14 -24.69 10.27 3.93
CA ILE A 14 -24.20 9.33 2.90
C ILE A 14 -22.90 9.85 2.27
N GLU A 15 -22.82 11.16 2.01
CA GLU A 15 -21.57 11.79 1.56
C GLU A 15 -20.40 11.50 2.51
N ARG A 16 -20.60 11.67 3.83
CA ARG A 16 -19.58 11.38 4.86
C ARG A 16 -19.18 9.91 4.87
N GLU A 17 -20.10 8.99 4.66
CA GLU A 17 -19.78 7.56 4.56
C GLU A 17 -18.87 7.26 3.35
N ILE A 18 -19.18 7.85 2.19
CA ILE A 18 -18.33 7.72 1.00
C ILE A 18 -16.94 8.34 1.24
N VAL A 19 -16.88 9.53 1.85
CA VAL A 19 -15.62 10.19 2.21
C VAL A 19 -14.81 9.32 3.17
N THR A 20 -15.47 8.75 4.18
CA THR A 20 -14.83 7.88 5.18
C THR A 20 -14.28 6.61 4.54
N PHE A 21 -14.99 6.03 3.59
CA PHE A 21 -14.51 4.89 2.80
C PHE A 21 -13.19 5.22 2.10
N TYR A 22 -13.13 6.30 1.32
CA TYR A 22 -11.89 6.70 0.64
C TYR A 22 -10.76 7.08 1.61
N LYS A 23 -11.07 7.77 2.72
CA LYS A 23 -10.08 8.12 3.76
C LYS A 23 -9.48 6.87 4.39
N THR A 24 -10.28 5.85 4.61
CA THR A 24 -9.81 4.59 5.21
C THR A 24 -8.91 3.84 4.25
N ILE A 25 -9.28 3.74 2.97
CA ILE A 25 -8.40 3.16 1.94
C ILE A 25 -7.09 3.95 1.86
N GLY A 26 -7.15 5.26 1.74
CA GLY A 26 -5.96 6.11 1.69
C GLY A 26 -5.04 5.92 2.89
N LYS A 27 -5.61 5.78 4.10
CA LYS A 27 -4.84 5.48 5.32
C LYS A 27 -4.16 4.11 5.26
N MET A 28 -4.83 3.11 4.68
CA MET A 28 -4.26 1.76 4.51
C MET A 28 -3.07 1.74 3.57
N VAL A 29 -3.13 2.51 2.48
CA VAL A 29 -2.06 2.65 1.50
C VAL A 29 -1.07 3.78 1.82
N SER A 30 -1.12 4.32 3.04
CA SER A 30 -0.18 5.35 3.55
C SER A 30 -0.28 6.71 2.85
N HIS A 31 -1.42 7.03 2.27
CA HIS A 31 -1.65 8.38 1.74
C HIS A 31 -1.85 9.42 2.83
N ILE A 32 -1.53 10.68 2.50
CA ILE A 32 -1.76 11.81 3.37
C ILE A 32 -3.28 12.02 3.56
N ALA A 33 -3.75 12.01 4.80
CA ALA A 33 -5.19 12.06 5.11
C ALA A 33 -5.92 13.24 4.46
N ARG A 34 -5.28 14.43 4.43
CA ARG A 34 -5.86 15.63 3.79
C ARG A 34 -6.00 15.46 2.28
N ALA A 35 -5.00 14.88 1.62
CA ALA A 35 -5.04 14.63 0.18
C ALA A 35 -6.15 13.62 -0.15
N THR A 36 -6.28 12.56 0.64
CA THR A 36 -7.33 11.55 0.45
C THR A 36 -8.73 12.13 0.64
N GLU A 37 -8.91 13.06 1.56
CA GLU A 37 -10.20 13.72 1.79
C GLU A 37 -10.58 14.63 0.62
N ILE A 38 -9.66 15.45 0.12
CA ILE A 38 -9.88 16.28 -1.08
C ILE A 38 -10.18 15.39 -2.29
N PHE A 39 -9.43 14.29 -2.46
CA PHE A 39 -9.68 13.32 -3.50
C PHE A 39 -11.08 12.69 -3.42
N ALA A 40 -11.52 12.31 -2.21
CA ALA A 40 -12.85 11.73 -2.00
C ALA A 40 -13.97 12.69 -2.45
N TYR A 41 -13.87 13.97 -2.09
CA TYR A 41 -14.85 14.96 -2.54
C TYR A 41 -14.82 15.17 -4.05
N LEU A 42 -13.64 15.19 -4.67
CA LEU A 42 -13.53 15.26 -6.14
C LEU A 42 -14.12 14.02 -6.83
N LYS A 43 -14.06 12.83 -6.19
CA LYS A 43 -14.72 11.61 -6.67
C LYS A 43 -16.24 11.69 -6.59
N ILE A 44 -16.78 12.30 -5.53
CA ILE A 44 -18.21 12.45 -5.36
C ILE A 44 -18.76 13.46 -6.37
N TYR A 45 -18.19 14.64 -6.43
CA TYR A 45 -18.78 15.79 -7.14
C TYR A 45 -18.32 15.97 -8.59
N ASP A 46 -17.42 15.13 -9.11
CA ASP A 46 -16.85 15.19 -10.44
C ASP A 46 -16.03 16.44 -10.76
N ALA A 47 -16.42 17.62 -10.28
CA ALA A 47 -15.68 18.88 -10.46
C ALA A 47 -15.98 19.86 -9.33
N LEU A 48 -14.94 20.38 -8.66
CA LEU A 48 -15.05 21.32 -7.56
C LEU A 48 -14.09 22.49 -7.71
N SER A 49 -14.52 23.68 -7.22
CA SER A 49 -13.63 24.82 -7.03
C SER A 49 -12.88 24.72 -5.69
N GLN A 50 -11.85 25.56 -5.50
CA GLN A 50 -11.14 25.62 -4.22
C GLN A 50 -12.04 26.10 -3.07
N GLU A 51 -12.96 27.02 -3.34
CA GLU A 51 -13.93 27.50 -2.36
C GLU A 51 -14.90 26.39 -1.92
N GLN A 52 -15.39 25.60 -2.87
CA GLN A 52 -16.24 24.44 -2.55
C GLN A 52 -15.47 23.40 -1.74
N LEU A 53 -14.22 23.10 -2.12
CA LEU A 53 -13.36 22.22 -1.33
C LEU A 53 -13.11 22.76 0.08
N LYS A 54 -12.92 24.08 0.24
CA LYS A 54 -12.82 24.72 1.57
C LYS A 54 -14.10 24.53 2.39
N GLN A 55 -15.26 24.73 1.76
CA GLN A 55 -16.56 24.54 2.42
C GLN A 55 -16.78 23.09 2.86
N LEU A 56 -16.38 22.10 2.04
CA LEU A 56 -16.58 20.69 2.30
C LEU A 56 -15.59 20.12 3.33
N THR A 57 -14.32 20.54 3.26
CA THR A 57 -13.23 19.95 4.09
C THR A 57 -12.90 20.79 5.33
N GLY A 58 -13.24 22.07 5.34
CA GLY A 58 -12.77 23.02 6.37
C GLY A 58 -11.28 23.37 6.27
N PHE A 59 -10.54 22.87 5.28
CA PHE A 59 -9.12 23.16 5.12
C PHE A 59 -8.87 24.58 4.63
N SER A 60 -7.69 25.14 4.95
CA SER A 60 -7.26 26.43 4.42
C SER A 60 -7.07 26.37 2.90
N LEU A 61 -7.25 27.50 2.21
CA LEU A 61 -7.03 27.59 0.76
C LEU A 61 -5.58 27.24 0.39
N SER A 62 -4.60 27.54 1.24
CA SER A 62 -3.20 27.17 1.02
C SER A 62 -3.00 25.64 1.03
N THR A 63 -3.62 24.95 1.99
CA THR A 63 -3.60 23.47 2.05
C THR A 63 -4.26 22.85 0.82
N ILE A 64 -5.42 23.37 0.41
CA ILE A 64 -6.15 22.90 -0.77
C ILE A 64 -5.31 23.14 -2.03
N SER A 65 -4.77 24.34 -2.20
CA SER A 65 -3.96 24.69 -3.37
C SER A 65 -2.72 23.82 -3.50
N ALA A 66 -1.98 23.59 -2.39
CA ALA A 66 -0.80 22.71 -2.39
C ALA A 66 -1.17 21.26 -2.76
N THR A 67 -2.29 20.75 -2.23
CA THR A 67 -2.75 19.38 -2.55
C THR A 67 -3.19 19.27 -4.02
N LEU A 68 -3.96 20.24 -4.52
CA LEU A 68 -4.39 20.26 -5.93
C LEU A 68 -3.19 20.39 -6.89
N GLN A 69 -2.18 21.18 -6.52
CA GLN A 69 -0.96 21.29 -7.30
C GLN A 69 -0.21 19.94 -7.39
N SER A 70 -0.12 19.21 -6.27
CA SER A 70 0.45 17.85 -6.28
C SER A 70 -0.34 16.90 -7.18
N PHE A 71 -1.67 16.96 -7.15
CA PHE A 71 -2.52 16.13 -8.02
C PHE A 71 -2.42 16.52 -9.50
N LEU A 72 -2.20 17.78 -9.82
CA LEU A 72 -1.94 18.25 -11.19
C LEU A 72 -0.57 17.76 -11.70
N GLN A 73 0.47 17.81 -10.85
CA GLN A 73 1.81 17.33 -11.19
C GLN A 73 1.83 15.82 -11.47
N THR A 74 1.00 15.05 -10.78
CA THR A 74 0.84 13.59 -11.00
C THR A 74 -0.22 13.25 -12.04
N ASP A 75 -0.79 14.25 -12.71
CA ASP A 75 -1.82 14.10 -13.75
C ASP A 75 -3.11 13.36 -13.27
N ILE A 76 -3.33 13.28 -11.96
CA ILE A 76 -4.52 12.65 -11.36
C ILE A 76 -5.76 13.50 -11.62
N ILE A 77 -5.60 14.82 -11.66
CA ILE A 77 -6.69 15.77 -11.92
C ILE A 77 -6.38 16.67 -13.11
N SER A 78 -7.45 17.22 -13.70
CA SER A 78 -7.37 18.31 -14.67
C SER A 78 -7.94 19.60 -14.08
N ARG A 79 -7.46 20.72 -14.57
CA ARG A 79 -7.95 22.07 -14.24
C ARG A 79 -8.64 22.68 -15.46
N GLY A 80 -9.85 23.22 -15.27
CA GLY A 80 -10.58 23.99 -16.25
C GLY A 80 -11.12 25.27 -15.68
N MET A 81 -11.31 26.30 -16.49
CA MET A 81 -11.92 27.58 -16.07
C MET A 81 -13.45 27.52 -16.17
N ILE A 82 -14.13 28.18 -15.23
CA ILE A 82 -15.57 28.45 -15.34
C ILE A 82 -15.73 29.63 -16.31
N PRO A 83 -16.52 29.47 -17.40
CA PRO A 83 -16.73 30.54 -18.34
C PRO A 83 -17.22 31.83 -17.65
N LYS A 84 -16.71 32.98 -18.08
CA LYS A 84 -17.06 34.32 -17.52
C LYS A 84 -16.66 34.55 -16.06
N THR A 85 -15.77 33.71 -15.51
CA THR A 85 -15.23 33.90 -14.15
C THR A 85 -13.73 33.62 -14.16
N HIS A 86 -13.02 34.10 -13.11
CA HIS A 86 -11.60 33.74 -12.90
C HIS A 86 -11.44 32.49 -12.03
N LYS A 87 -12.54 31.73 -11.80
CA LYS A 87 -12.53 30.55 -10.94
C LYS A 87 -12.14 29.30 -11.72
N ASN A 88 -11.28 28.50 -11.12
CA ASN A 88 -10.89 27.19 -11.65
C ASN A 88 -11.79 26.10 -11.05
N LEU A 89 -12.12 25.10 -11.89
CA LEU A 89 -12.69 23.83 -11.47
C LEU A 89 -11.64 22.73 -11.63
N TYR A 90 -11.60 21.85 -10.66
CA TYR A 90 -10.71 20.69 -10.62
C TYR A 90 -11.54 19.43 -10.76
N ARG A 91 -11.12 18.54 -11.66
CA ARG A 91 -11.81 17.29 -11.97
C ARG A 91 -10.83 16.15 -11.96
N ILE A 92 -11.22 15.00 -11.39
CA ILE A 92 -10.46 13.77 -11.53
C ILE A 92 -10.45 13.33 -13.01
N ARG A 93 -9.32 12.81 -13.45
CA ARG A 93 -9.20 12.12 -14.74
C ARG A 93 -9.51 10.64 -14.53
N PRO A 94 -10.67 10.11 -15.00
CA PRO A 94 -11.08 8.73 -14.72
C PRO A 94 -10.08 7.70 -15.25
N GLU A 95 -9.43 8.01 -16.37
CA GLU A 95 -8.42 7.17 -17.01
C GLU A 95 -7.14 7.00 -16.18
N ARG A 96 -6.86 7.95 -15.26
CA ARG A 96 -5.72 7.94 -14.36
C ARG A 96 -6.04 7.41 -12.96
N VAL A 97 -7.32 7.30 -12.65
CA VAL A 97 -7.81 6.83 -11.35
C VAL A 97 -8.57 5.52 -11.56
N LYS A 98 -7.87 4.54 -12.04
CA LYS A 98 -8.18 3.16 -11.70
C LYS A 98 -7.72 2.95 -10.25
N PHE A 99 -8.13 1.89 -9.56
CA PHE A 99 -7.50 1.50 -8.30
C PHE A 99 -6.00 1.16 -8.48
N ASP A 100 -5.46 1.30 -9.68
CA ASP A 100 -4.05 1.27 -10.04
C ASP A 100 -3.41 2.64 -9.81
N TYR A 101 -2.64 2.74 -8.74
CA TYR A 101 -2.06 3.99 -8.23
C TYR A 101 -0.85 4.51 -9.03
N THR A 102 -0.36 3.77 -9.99
CA THR A 102 0.81 4.15 -10.80
C THR A 102 0.61 3.68 -12.23
N PRO A 103 1.06 4.44 -13.25
CA PRO A 103 1.10 3.94 -14.61
C PRO A 103 1.87 2.61 -14.65
N PRO A 104 1.33 1.53 -15.22
CA PRO A 104 2.00 0.24 -15.28
C PRO A 104 3.42 0.30 -15.84
N THR A 105 3.65 1.18 -16.82
CA THR A 105 4.96 1.42 -17.43
C THR A 105 5.99 1.93 -16.42
N GLN A 106 5.65 2.93 -15.60
CA GLN A 106 6.57 3.46 -14.59
C GLN A 106 6.92 2.42 -13.53
N ILE A 107 5.96 1.61 -13.10
CA ILE A 107 6.21 0.53 -12.15
C ILE A 107 7.16 -0.50 -12.76
N LEU A 108 6.94 -0.89 -14.01
CA LEU A 108 7.82 -1.83 -14.70
C LEU A 108 9.24 -1.32 -14.80
N GLU A 109 9.43 -0.06 -15.18
CA GLU A 109 10.75 0.58 -15.25
C GLU A 109 11.44 0.65 -13.88
N ASP A 110 10.68 0.95 -12.81
CA ASP A 110 11.20 0.99 -11.45
C ASP A 110 11.62 -0.41 -10.98
N LEU A 111 10.82 -1.44 -11.26
CA LEU A 111 11.14 -2.83 -10.95
C LEU A 111 12.36 -3.33 -11.74
N GLU A 112 12.48 -2.94 -13.00
CA GLU A 112 13.63 -3.30 -13.84
C GLU A 112 14.92 -2.66 -13.33
N ARG A 113 14.88 -1.37 -13.00
CA ARG A 113 16.02 -0.68 -12.36
C ARG A 113 16.45 -1.33 -11.06
N LEU A 114 15.48 -1.76 -10.24
CA LEU A 114 15.76 -2.47 -9.00
C LEU A 114 16.41 -3.83 -9.25
N ASP A 115 15.92 -4.60 -10.23
CA ASP A 115 16.51 -5.90 -10.57
C ASP A 115 17.95 -5.77 -11.04
N ILE A 116 18.24 -4.82 -11.94
CA ILE A 116 19.60 -4.52 -12.42
C ILE A 116 20.50 -4.18 -11.23
N TYR A 117 20.06 -3.26 -10.37
CA TYR A 117 20.82 -2.85 -9.19
C TYR A 117 21.11 -4.01 -8.23
N ILE A 118 20.13 -4.91 -8.03
CA ILE A 118 20.33 -6.11 -7.18
C ILE A 118 21.37 -7.04 -7.79
N VAL A 119 21.36 -7.28 -9.09
CA VAL A 119 22.35 -8.10 -9.79
C VAL A 119 23.76 -7.52 -9.61
N GLU A 120 23.93 -6.22 -9.78
CA GLU A 120 25.21 -5.55 -9.54
C GLU A 120 25.68 -5.76 -8.09
N LYS A 121 24.80 -5.59 -7.10
CA LYS A 121 25.12 -5.81 -5.69
C LYS A 121 25.42 -7.26 -5.35
N GLN A 122 24.78 -8.21 -6.00
CA GLN A 122 25.10 -9.63 -5.86
C GLN A 122 26.49 -9.96 -6.39
N THR A 123 26.92 -9.30 -7.46
CA THR A 123 28.28 -9.45 -8.00
C THR A 123 29.33 -8.87 -7.03
N GLU A 124 29.09 -7.67 -6.50
CA GLU A 124 29.96 -7.06 -5.49
C GLU A 124 30.07 -7.92 -4.20
N LEU A 125 29.01 -8.60 -3.81
CA LEU A 125 29.01 -9.49 -2.65
C LEU A 125 29.89 -10.72 -2.82
N GLN A 126 30.21 -11.15 -4.03
CA GLN A 126 31.13 -12.26 -4.29
C GLN A 126 32.53 -11.91 -3.78
N GLU A 127 32.95 -10.66 -3.84
CA GLU A 127 34.22 -10.20 -3.29
C GLU A 127 34.26 -10.31 -1.76
N ASN A 128 33.13 -10.11 -1.08
CA ASN A 128 33.01 -10.25 0.38
C ASN A 128 32.83 -11.72 0.82
N GLN A 129 32.52 -12.63 -0.08
CA GLN A 129 32.24 -14.03 0.25
C GLN A 129 33.43 -14.76 0.83
N SER A 130 34.65 -14.42 0.43
CA SER A 130 35.89 -15.00 0.98
C SER A 130 36.14 -14.56 2.43
N LYS A 131 35.77 -13.33 2.79
CA LYS A 131 36.02 -12.75 4.11
C LYS A 131 34.87 -13.00 5.10
N TYR A 132 33.62 -12.99 4.61
CA TYR A 132 32.40 -13.10 5.41
C TYR A 132 31.41 -14.06 4.75
N PRO A 133 31.71 -15.38 4.69
CA PRO A 133 30.98 -16.32 3.84
C PRO A 133 29.52 -16.50 4.24
N ASN A 134 29.19 -16.48 5.53
CA ASN A 134 27.83 -16.68 6.01
C ASN A 134 26.96 -15.42 5.78
N GLU A 135 27.49 -14.25 6.13
CA GLU A 135 26.78 -12.98 6.00
C GLU A 135 26.55 -12.60 4.53
N ALA A 136 27.58 -12.78 3.70
CA ALA A 136 27.46 -12.57 2.25
C ALA A 136 26.46 -13.54 1.60
N LYS A 137 26.52 -14.83 1.97
CA LYS A 137 25.56 -15.84 1.51
C LYS A 137 24.13 -15.49 1.92
N PHE A 138 23.95 -15.09 3.19
CA PHE A 138 22.63 -14.72 3.68
C PHE A 138 22.06 -13.50 2.94
N LEU A 139 22.87 -12.44 2.78
CA LEU A 139 22.41 -11.25 2.04
C LEU A 139 22.10 -11.58 0.57
N HIS A 140 22.93 -12.45 -0.05
CA HIS A 140 22.66 -12.93 -1.41
C HIS A 140 21.29 -13.63 -1.51
N MET A 141 20.95 -14.49 -0.54
CA MET A 141 19.63 -15.14 -0.48
C MET A 141 18.49 -14.11 -0.31
N ARG A 142 18.68 -13.09 0.54
CA ARG A 142 17.69 -12.03 0.70
C ARG A 142 17.45 -11.22 -0.59
N LEU A 143 18.53 -10.96 -1.32
CA LEU A 143 18.44 -10.30 -2.63
C LEU A 143 17.75 -11.18 -3.66
N ASN A 144 17.96 -12.49 -3.66
CA ASN A 144 17.20 -13.42 -4.50
C ASN A 144 15.72 -13.42 -4.17
N SER A 145 15.34 -13.41 -2.89
CA SER A 145 13.92 -13.27 -2.48
C SER A 145 13.29 -11.97 -2.99
N LEU A 146 14.05 -10.89 -2.99
CA LEU A 146 13.58 -9.61 -3.55
C LEU A 146 13.42 -9.66 -5.08
N ARG A 147 14.34 -10.32 -5.79
CA ARG A 147 14.24 -10.56 -7.24
C ARG A 147 13.02 -11.40 -7.59
N ASN A 148 12.76 -12.46 -6.82
CA ASN A 148 11.56 -13.27 -6.99
C ASN A 148 10.27 -12.43 -6.83
N TYR A 149 10.25 -11.55 -5.83
CA TYR A 149 9.15 -10.58 -5.67
C TYR A 149 9.01 -9.67 -6.90
N ILE A 150 10.11 -9.11 -7.43
CA ILE A 150 10.10 -8.27 -8.63
C ILE A 150 9.51 -9.02 -9.81
N GLU A 151 9.93 -10.25 -10.03
CA GLU A 151 9.44 -11.08 -11.14
C GLU A 151 7.93 -11.38 -11.00
N VAL A 152 7.47 -11.68 -9.79
CA VAL A 152 6.03 -11.83 -9.51
C VAL A 152 5.27 -10.57 -9.89
N GLN A 153 5.76 -9.39 -9.48
CA GLN A 153 5.11 -8.11 -9.80
C GLN A 153 5.09 -7.82 -11.32
N ARG A 154 6.21 -8.08 -12.02
CA ARG A 154 6.30 -7.90 -13.48
C ARG A 154 5.27 -8.75 -14.22
N ARG A 155 5.13 -10.03 -13.85
CA ARG A 155 4.14 -10.92 -14.46
C ARG A 155 2.70 -10.56 -14.13
N GLN A 156 2.45 -10.06 -12.92
CA GLN A 156 1.14 -9.52 -12.55
C GLN A 156 0.73 -8.35 -13.43
N ILE A 157 1.65 -7.42 -13.65
CA ILE A 157 1.42 -6.25 -14.49
C ILE A 157 1.16 -6.69 -15.93
N ASN A 158 1.90 -7.68 -16.42
CA ASN A 158 1.75 -8.25 -17.76
C ASN A 158 0.57 -9.24 -17.90
N ARG A 159 -0.18 -9.49 -16.81
CA ARG A 159 -1.30 -10.45 -16.76
C ARG A 159 -0.93 -11.88 -17.14
N GLU A 160 0.31 -12.27 -16.91
CA GLU A 160 0.80 -13.64 -17.13
C GLU A 160 0.35 -14.57 -16.00
N LYS A 161 0.11 -15.86 -16.32
CA LYS A 161 -0.26 -16.86 -15.31
C LYS A 161 0.94 -17.21 -14.42
N THR A 162 0.78 -17.11 -13.10
CA THR A 162 1.89 -17.16 -12.11
C THR A 162 1.92 -18.44 -11.27
N HIS A 163 1.73 -19.62 -11.86
CA HIS A 163 1.57 -20.85 -11.07
C HIS A 163 2.82 -21.43 -10.38
N SER A 164 4.04 -20.91 -10.60
CA SER A 164 5.28 -21.57 -10.15
C SER A 164 6.23 -20.75 -9.26
N PHE A 165 5.86 -19.53 -8.82
CA PHE A 165 6.83 -18.57 -8.29
C PHE A 165 7.16 -18.66 -6.81
N PHE A 166 6.37 -19.36 -6.03
CA PHE A 166 6.48 -19.31 -4.58
C PHE A 166 7.39 -20.38 -3.99
N GLN A 167 7.95 -21.26 -4.80
CA GLN A 167 8.75 -22.40 -4.32
C GLN A 167 10.13 -22.00 -3.82
N GLU A 168 10.69 -20.88 -4.29
CA GLU A 168 12.10 -20.54 -4.02
C GLU A 168 12.30 -19.66 -2.77
N ASP A 169 11.27 -18.96 -2.31
CA ASP A 169 11.36 -17.99 -1.22
C ASP A 169 11.53 -18.63 0.18
N VAL A 170 11.42 -19.93 0.29
CA VAL A 170 11.28 -20.66 1.57
C VAL A 170 12.54 -21.40 2.00
N SER A 171 13.56 -21.50 1.16
CA SER A 171 14.80 -22.20 1.48
C SER A 171 15.76 -21.46 2.43
N GLU A 172 15.28 -20.45 3.16
CA GLU A 172 16.10 -19.73 4.14
C GLU A 172 16.39 -20.60 5.38
N ILE A 173 17.56 -21.16 5.41
CA ILE A 173 18.06 -22.11 6.40
C ILE A 173 18.34 -21.47 7.77
N ILE A 174 18.32 -20.12 7.88
CA ILE A 174 18.70 -19.41 9.11
C ILE A 174 17.51 -19.32 10.07
N PRO A 175 17.66 -19.74 11.33
CA PRO A 175 16.62 -19.61 12.35
C PRO A 175 16.16 -18.17 12.54
N LEU A 176 14.85 -17.95 12.73
CA LEU A 176 14.26 -16.61 12.90
C LEU A 176 14.74 -15.89 14.18
N ASN A 177 15.23 -16.63 15.16
CA ASN A 177 15.81 -16.08 16.39
C ASN A 177 17.27 -15.62 16.23
N GLN A 178 17.90 -15.94 15.09
CA GLN A 178 19.25 -15.49 14.79
C GLN A 178 19.19 -14.16 14.03
N MET A 179 19.70 -13.12 14.63
CA MET A 179 19.88 -11.83 13.97
C MET A 179 21.25 -11.81 13.26
N ILE A 180 21.25 -11.38 12.02
CA ILE A 180 22.48 -11.18 11.26
C ILE A 180 22.91 -9.73 11.40
N VAL A 181 24.14 -9.51 11.84
CA VAL A 181 24.80 -8.21 11.83
C VAL A 181 25.86 -8.25 10.73
N TYR A 182 25.69 -7.42 9.73
CA TYR A 182 26.65 -7.37 8.62
C TYR A 182 27.92 -6.63 9.04
N PRO A 183 29.10 -7.21 8.82
CA PRO A 183 30.38 -6.54 9.06
C PRO A 183 30.78 -5.57 7.94
N PHE A 184 29.89 -5.40 6.94
CA PHE A 184 30.01 -4.48 5.81
C PHE A 184 28.77 -3.60 5.70
N GLU A 185 28.89 -2.50 4.97
CA GLU A 185 27.81 -1.52 4.88
C GLU A 185 26.68 -1.99 3.97
N THR A 186 25.44 -1.98 4.48
CA THR A 186 24.20 -2.28 3.75
C THR A 186 23.34 -1.04 3.50
N LYS A 187 23.69 0.11 4.09
CA LYS A 187 22.87 1.33 4.06
C LYS A 187 22.53 1.81 2.65
N GLY A 188 23.51 1.82 1.74
CA GLY A 188 23.30 2.21 0.35
C GLY A 188 22.34 1.28 -0.36
N LEU A 189 22.42 -0.03 -0.10
CA LEU A 189 21.48 -1.03 -0.63
C LEU A 189 20.06 -0.77 -0.13
N GLU A 190 19.89 -0.56 1.17
CA GLU A 190 18.60 -0.30 1.80
C GLU A 190 17.96 1.02 1.30
N GLU A 191 18.78 2.08 1.13
CA GLU A 191 18.32 3.36 0.57
C GLU A 191 17.85 3.22 -0.87
N ASN A 192 18.55 2.45 -1.72
CA ASN A 192 18.13 2.22 -3.11
C ASN A 192 16.88 1.35 -3.20
N ILE A 193 16.78 0.29 -2.39
CA ILE A 193 15.53 -0.50 -2.29
C ILE A 193 14.37 0.43 -1.91
N MET A 194 14.55 1.29 -0.91
CA MET A 194 13.55 2.26 -0.48
C MET A 194 13.16 3.23 -1.59
N ASN A 195 14.13 3.78 -2.31
CA ASN A 195 13.90 4.76 -3.36
C ASN A 195 13.13 4.17 -4.55
N ILE A 196 13.43 2.93 -4.91
CA ILE A 196 12.83 2.26 -6.06
C ILE A 196 11.48 1.62 -5.70
N LEU A 197 11.40 0.91 -4.56
CA LEU A 197 10.11 0.40 -4.05
C LEU A 197 9.24 1.49 -3.45
N GLY A 198 9.72 2.71 -3.44
CA GLY A 198 9.08 3.89 -2.86
C GLY A 198 7.81 4.37 -3.57
N TYR A 199 6.97 3.42 -4.04
CA TYR A 199 5.57 3.71 -4.37
C TYR A 199 4.85 4.46 -3.25
N TYR A 200 5.43 4.40 -2.05
CA TYR A 200 4.99 5.07 -0.85
C TYR A 200 5.88 6.29 -0.54
N LYS A 201 6.17 7.13 -1.55
CA LYS A 201 6.95 8.38 -1.39
C LYS A 201 6.51 9.26 -0.21
N ASN A 202 5.38 8.91 0.42
CA ASN A 202 4.71 9.69 1.45
C ASN A 202 5.16 9.38 2.90
N ASP A 203 5.97 8.33 3.13
CA ASP A 203 6.46 8.00 4.48
C ASP A 203 7.91 7.44 4.43
N PRO A 204 8.91 8.33 4.31
CA PRO A 204 10.30 7.92 4.20
C PRO A 204 10.81 7.15 5.44
N ILE A 205 10.27 7.44 6.63
CA ILE A 205 10.63 6.74 7.87
C ILE A 205 10.20 5.28 7.80
N LYS A 206 8.95 5.06 7.40
CA LYS A 206 8.39 3.72 7.25
C LYS A 206 9.12 2.90 6.19
N ASN A 207 9.39 3.51 5.05
CA ASN A 207 10.12 2.87 3.97
C ASN A 207 11.54 2.46 4.43
N ARG A 208 12.23 3.34 5.16
CA ARG A 208 13.55 3.03 5.73
C ARG A 208 13.51 1.85 6.70
N ILE A 209 12.53 1.79 7.61
CA ILE A 209 12.37 0.66 8.53
C ILE A 209 12.09 -0.64 7.76
N ARG A 210 11.23 -0.59 6.76
CA ARG A 210 10.89 -1.76 5.95
C ARG A 210 12.05 -2.27 5.11
N SER A 211 12.87 -1.38 4.53
CA SER A 211 14.04 -1.79 3.76
C SER A 211 15.06 -2.56 4.59
N ILE A 212 15.20 -2.22 5.88
CA ILE A 212 16.05 -2.99 6.82
C ILE A 212 15.54 -4.42 6.99
N PHE A 213 14.23 -4.63 7.04
CA PHE A 213 13.68 -5.99 7.09
C PHE A 213 13.92 -6.79 5.79
N PHE A 214 14.06 -6.14 4.64
CA PHE A 214 14.40 -6.85 3.40
C PHE A 214 15.83 -7.41 3.45
N THR A 215 16.76 -6.69 4.04
CA THR A 215 18.17 -7.12 4.14
C THR A 215 18.39 -8.02 5.36
N HIS A 216 17.87 -7.66 6.53
CA HIS A 216 18.17 -8.31 7.81
C HIS A 216 17.19 -9.41 8.24
N ARG A 217 16.03 -9.54 7.58
CA ARG A 217 14.96 -10.49 7.92
C ARG A 217 14.45 -10.40 9.36
N SER A 218 15.34 -10.53 10.36
CA SER A 218 15.03 -10.55 11.80
C SER A 218 15.83 -9.49 12.54
N VAL A 219 15.17 -8.63 13.28
CA VAL A 219 15.80 -7.56 14.07
C VAL A 219 15.04 -7.32 15.38
N ASN A 220 15.75 -6.83 16.39
CA ASN A 220 15.10 -6.27 17.57
C ASN A 220 14.95 -4.75 17.45
N GLN A 221 14.25 -4.14 18.40
CA GLN A 221 14.00 -2.70 18.37
C GLN A 221 15.29 -1.88 18.47
N GLN A 222 16.26 -2.32 19.27
CA GLN A 222 17.55 -1.63 19.43
C GLN A 222 18.34 -1.65 18.11
N THR A 223 18.46 -2.82 17.49
CA THR A 223 19.13 -2.96 16.19
C THR A 223 18.48 -2.06 15.13
N LEU A 224 17.14 -1.98 15.10
CA LEU A 224 16.44 -1.06 14.19
C LEU A 224 16.77 0.41 14.45
N MET A 225 16.89 0.81 15.73
CA MET A 225 17.30 2.18 16.08
C MET A 225 18.73 2.46 15.62
N ASP A 226 19.63 1.53 15.85
CA ASP A 226 21.06 1.67 15.52
C ASP A 226 21.26 1.78 14.00
N ILE A 227 20.59 0.94 13.20
CA ILE A 227 20.72 0.95 11.74
C ILE A 227 19.97 2.14 11.11
N SER A 228 18.76 2.46 11.60
CA SER A 228 17.93 3.51 11.00
C SER A 228 18.26 4.92 11.44
N GLY A 229 18.87 5.07 12.62
CA GLY A 229 19.10 6.36 13.28
C GLY A 229 17.83 6.99 13.89
N PHE A 230 16.69 6.26 13.93
CA PHE A 230 15.44 6.80 14.45
C PHE A 230 15.29 6.61 15.95
N SER A 231 14.53 7.51 16.58
CA SER A 231 14.23 7.44 18.01
C SER A 231 13.40 6.20 18.36
N ARG A 232 13.50 5.74 19.62
CA ARG A 232 12.75 4.62 20.16
C ARG A 232 11.24 4.75 19.96
N SER A 233 10.69 5.95 20.16
CA SER A 233 9.25 6.20 19.97
C SER A 233 8.83 6.04 18.51
N THR A 234 9.65 6.51 17.58
CA THR A 234 9.41 6.37 16.14
C THR A 234 9.42 4.90 15.74
N VAL A 235 10.48 4.16 16.07
CA VAL A 235 10.61 2.72 15.76
C VAL A 235 9.47 1.93 16.38
N SER A 236 9.14 2.14 17.67
CA SER A 236 8.04 1.45 18.35
C SER A 236 6.70 1.66 17.66
N ARG A 237 6.39 2.89 17.26
CA ARG A 237 5.15 3.22 16.54
C ARG A 237 5.04 2.45 15.22
N PHE A 238 6.11 2.39 14.43
CA PHE A 238 6.10 1.69 13.15
C PHE A 238 6.06 0.16 13.33
N LEU A 239 6.79 -0.40 14.27
CA LEU A 239 6.70 -1.82 14.60
C LEU A 239 5.27 -2.22 14.99
N HIS A 240 4.62 -1.41 15.84
CA HIS A 240 3.23 -1.67 16.22
C HIS A 240 2.27 -1.60 15.02
N GLN A 241 2.44 -0.62 14.14
CA GLN A 241 1.62 -0.49 12.95
C GLN A 241 1.81 -1.65 11.97
N ASP A 242 3.06 -2.06 11.73
CA ASP A 242 3.37 -3.12 10.77
C ASP A 242 3.03 -4.52 11.32
N LEU A 243 3.11 -4.74 12.64
CA LEU A 243 2.53 -5.93 13.30
C LEU A 243 1.02 -6.00 13.12
N LYS A 244 0.31 -4.89 13.40
CA LYS A 244 -1.16 -4.83 13.25
C LYS A 244 -1.60 -5.09 11.81
N ARG A 245 -0.78 -4.72 10.84
CA ARG A 245 -1.04 -4.93 9.40
C ARG A 245 -0.61 -6.32 8.90
N GLY A 246 0.03 -7.13 9.73
CA GLY A 246 0.59 -8.43 9.32
C GLY A 246 1.79 -8.32 8.39
N TYR A 247 2.39 -7.11 8.25
CA TYR A 247 3.56 -6.92 7.41
C TYR A 247 4.82 -7.57 8.01
N ILE A 248 4.96 -7.49 9.32
CA ILE A 248 5.97 -8.20 10.10
C ILE A 248 5.31 -9.06 11.17
N ARG A 249 6.04 -10.03 11.68
CA ARG A 249 5.66 -10.83 12.83
C ARG A 249 6.66 -10.62 13.97
N ALA A 250 6.34 -11.15 15.15
CA ALA A 250 7.25 -11.13 16.28
C ALA A 250 7.28 -12.52 16.93
N LEU A 251 8.47 -12.92 17.32
CA LEU A 251 8.64 -14.13 18.12
C LEU A 251 7.99 -13.97 19.50
N PRO A 252 7.58 -15.07 20.15
CA PRO A 252 7.17 -15.06 21.55
C PRO A 252 8.22 -14.38 22.41
N ARG A 253 7.78 -13.57 23.36
CA ARG A 253 8.71 -12.83 24.22
C ARG A 253 9.34 -13.78 25.23
N GLU A 254 10.64 -13.98 25.14
CA GLU A 254 11.40 -14.68 26.17
C GLU A 254 11.71 -13.74 27.34
N TYR A 255 11.72 -14.31 28.57
CA TYR A 255 12.01 -13.54 29.78
C TYR A 255 13.40 -12.91 29.70
N ARG A 256 13.48 -11.60 29.98
CA ARG A 256 14.70 -10.76 29.92
C ARG A 256 15.39 -10.64 28.56
N LYS A 257 14.84 -11.21 27.47
CA LYS A 257 15.40 -11.02 26.13
C LYS A 257 14.65 -9.94 25.34
N PRO A 258 15.33 -9.22 24.45
CA PRO A 258 14.66 -8.28 23.57
C PRO A 258 13.72 -9.02 22.62
N ARG A 259 12.55 -8.44 22.35
CA ARG A 259 11.60 -9.00 21.39
C ARG A 259 12.18 -8.92 19.99
N ILE A 260 12.15 -10.03 19.27
CA ILE A 260 12.59 -10.14 17.87
C ILE A 260 11.39 -9.97 16.95
N TYR A 261 11.54 -9.09 15.98
CA TYR A 261 10.59 -8.87 14.89
C TYR A 261 11.19 -9.42 13.61
N TYR A 262 10.37 -10.00 12.74
CA TYR A 262 10.86 -10.63 11.53
C TYR A 262 9.90 -10.48 10.36
N LEU A 263 10.45 -10.52 9.16
CA LEU A 263 9.76 -10.62 7.90
C LEU A 263 9.77 -12.11 7.48
N GLU A 264 8.61 -12.76 7.46
CA GLU A 264 8.53 -14.18 7.14
C GLU A 264 8.92 -14.44 5.69
N SER A 265 8.31 -13.71 4.78
CA SER A 265 8.59 -13.69 3.35
C SER A 265 8.30 -12.30 2.81
N ILE A 266 9.12 -11.80 1.89
CA ILE A 266 8.90 -10.50 1.23
C ILE A 266 7.57 -10.54 0.48
N SER A 267 7.36 -11.56 -0.33
CA SER A 267 6.14 -11.73 -1.11
C SER A 267 4.90 -11.86 -0.23
N LEU A 268 4.93 -12.70 0.81
CA LEU A 268 3.80 -12.89 1.73
C LEU A 268 3.44 -11.60 2.47
N SER A 269 4.44 -10.86 2.94
CA SER A 269 4.21 -9.62 3.71
C SER A 269 3.58 -8.53 2.85
N ILE A 270 4.01 -8.39 1.60
CA ILE A 270 3.43 -7.43 0.66
C ILE A 270 2.03 -7.87 0.27
N LEU A 271 1.83 -9.15 -0.08
CA LEU A 271 0.51 -9.70 -0.38
C LEU A 271 -0.46 -9.53 0.80
N SER A 272 -0.04 -9.84 2.02
CA SER A 272 -0.86 -9.62 3.23
C SER A 272 -1.26 -8.16 3.40
N SER A 273 -0.36 -7.22 3.12
CA SER A 273 -0.66 -5.79 3.20
C SER A 273 -1.71 -5.35 2.16
N ILE A 274 -1.62 -5.89 0.94
CA ILE A 274 -2.62 -5.65 -0.12
C ILE A 274 -3.97 -6.25 0.27
N LEU A 275 -3.99 -7.51 0.72
CA LEU A 275 -5.21 -8.22 1.07
C LEU A 275 -5.92 -7.64 2.30
N ASN A 276 -5.20 -7.01 3.22
CA ASN A 276 -5.83 -6.28 4.33
C ASN A 276 -6.63 -5.06 3.82
N ALA A 277 -6.15 -4.37 2.79
CA ALA A 277 -6.92 -3.33 2.13
C ALA A 277 -8.12 -3.90 1.37
N ASP A 278 -7.94 -5.02 0.66
CA ASP A 278 -9.01 -5.76 -0.01
C ASP A 278 -10.14 -6.12 0.94
N ASN A 279 -9.81 -6.75 2.08
CA ASN A 279 -10.80 -7.18 3.05
C ASN A 279 -11.64 -6.01 3.58
N PHE A 280 -11.02 -4.84 3.82
CA PHE A 280 -11.77 -3.64 4.18
C PHE A 280 -12.69 -3.20 3.05
N ILE A 281 -12.18 -3.10 1.81
CA ILE A 281 -12.96 -2.68 0.64
C ILE A 281 -14.19 -3.57 0.46
N PHE A 282 -14.02 -4.88 0.55
CA PHE A 282 -15.13 -5.83 0.40
C PHE A 282 -16.11 -5.81 1.58
N SER A 283 -15.64 -5.53 2.80
CA SER A 283 -16.52 -5.39 3.97
C SER A 283 -17.49 -4.21 3.87
N CYS A 284 -17.19 -3.23 3.01
CA CYS A 284 -18.07 -2.08 2.77
C CYS A 284 -19.22 -2.37 1.77
N ILE A 285 -19.15 -3.47 1.00
CA ILE A 285 -20.17 -3.81 -0.02
C ILE A 285 -21.58 -3.89 0.58
N PRO A 286 -21.84 -4.66 1.68
CA PRO A 286 -23.18 -4.76 2.24
C PRO A 286 -23.75 -3.40 2.64
N ARG A 287 -22.92 -2.53 3.23
CA ARG A 287 -23.34 -1.18 3.65
C ARG A 287 -23.71 -0.31 2.46
N PHE A 288 -22.91 -0.30 1.39
CA PHE A 288 -23.27 0.45 0.18
C PHE A 288 -24.51 -0.10 -0.53
N GLN A 289 -24.73 -1.42 -0.49
CA GLN A 289 -25.97 -2.04 -1.00
C GLN A 289 -27.19 -1.65 -0.17
N GLU A 290 -27.07 -1.60 1.16
CA GLU A 290 -28.13 -1.12 2.07
C GLU A 290 -28.48 0.34 1.77
N ILE A 291 -27.50 1.24 1.68
CA ILE A 291 -27.72 2.66 1.33
C ILE A 291 -28.40 2.77 -0.03
N LEU A 292 -27.94 1.99 -1.01
CA LEU A 292 -28.51 1.97 -2.36
C LEU A 292 -30.01 1.57 -2.33
N SER A 293 -30.36 0.52 -1.59
CA SER A 293 -31.74 0.05 -1.44
C SER A 293 -32.63 1.09 -0.74
N THR A 294 -32.11 1.73 0.30
CA THR A 294 -32.82 2.79 1.03
C THR A 294 -33.10 3.99 0.12
N LEU A 295 -32.11 4.49 -0.62
CA LEU A 295 -32.28 5.58 -1.57
C LEU A 295 -33.27 5.27 -2.70
N GLN A 296 -33.39 3.99 -3.10
CA GLN A 296 -34.31 3.55 -4.13
C GLN A 296 -35.77 3.42 -3.63
N SER A 297 -35.95 3.08 -2.35
CA SER A 297 -37.27 2.84 -1.75
C SER A 297 -37.95 4.11 -1.20
N GLU A 298 -37.19 5.13 -0.83
CA GLU A 298 -37.74 6.36 -0.25
C GLU A 298 -38.49 7.22 -1.27
N ARG A 299 -39.75 7.60 -0.94
CA ARG A 299 -40.49 8.66 -1.66
C ARG A 299 -39.93 10.02 -1.25
N GLN A 300 -39.24 10.70 -2.16
CA GLN A 300 -38.49 11.91 -1.85
C GLN A 300 -39.13 13.16 -2.47
N SER A 301 -38.92 14.33 -1.82
CA SER A 301 -39.18 15.63 -2.39
C SER A 301 -38.37 15.86 -3.67
N ASN A 302 -38.76 16.83 -4.53
CA ASN A 302 -38.06 17.05 -5.81
C ASN A 302 -36.55 17.31 -5.66
N ARG A 303 -36.11 18.01 -4.59
CA ARG A 303 -34.70 18.27 -4.31
C ARG A 303 -34.00 17.01 -3.81
N ASP A 304 -34.58 16.34 -2.85
CA ASP A 304 -34.07 15.09 -2.30
C ASP A 304 -34.00 14.00 -3.38
N ARG A 305 -34.95 14.00 -4.33
CA ARG A 305 -34.95 13.07 -5.47
C ARG A 305 -33.75 13.30 -6.41
N LYS A 306 -33.32 14.58 -6.60
CA LYS A 306 -32.15 14.92 -7.40
C LYS A 306 -30.86 14.44 -6.72
N ASP A 307 -30.72 14.71 -5.42
CA ASP A 307 -29.58 14.26 -4.61
C ASP A 307 -29.50 12.73 -4.55
N ALA A 308 -30.64 12.05 -4.34
CA ALA A 308 -30.71 10.61 -4.31
C ALA A 308 -30.31 10.00 -5.66
N THR A 309 -30.79 10.54 -6.77
CA THR A 309 -30.43 10.05 -8.12
C THR A 309 -28.92 10.19 -8.33
N PHE A 310 -28.33 11.30 -7.89
CA PHE A 310 -26.90 11.54 -7.95
C PHE A 310 -26.11 10.52 -7.08
N LEU A 311 -26.50 10.35 -5.81
CA LEU A 311 -25.86 9.42 -4.89
C LEU A 311 -26.00 7.96 -5.33
N ILE A 312 -27.17 7.56 -5.86
CA ILE A 312 -27.38 6.22 -6.45
C ILE A 312 -26.37 5.97 -7.56
N ALA A 313 -26.15 6.93 -8.46
CA ALA A 313 -25.17 6.80 -9.53
C ALA A 313 -23.75 6.64 -8.97
N LYS A 314 -23.37 7.43 -7.94
CA LYS A 314 -22.05 7.36 -7.31
C LYS A 314 -21.82 6.06 -6.56
N ILE A 315 -22.81 5.57 -5.81
CA ILE A 315 -22.70 4.28 -5.11
C ILE A 315 -22.59 3.13 -6.09
N LYS A 316 -23.36 3.14 -7.18
CA LYS A 316 -23.22 2.14 -8.25
C LYS A 316 -21.84 2.17 -8.90
N GLU A 317 -21.29 3.38 -9.13
CA GLU A 317 -19.91 3.54 -9.63
C GLU A 317 -18.89 2.92 -8.66
N ILE A 318 -19.00 3.20 -7.35
CA ILE A 318 -18.13 2.64 -6.31
C ILE A 318 -18.24 1.10 -6.28
N LEU A 319 -19.46 0.56 -6.25
CA LEU A 319 -19.69 -0.89 -6.25
C LEU A 319 -19.12 -1.56 -7.51
N GLY A 320 -19.27 -0.94 -8.68
CA GLY A 320 -18.68 -1.42 -9.92
C GLY A 320 -17.15 -1.41 -9.89
N GLN A 321 -16.53 -0.37 -9.31
CA GLN A 321 -15.09 -0.29 -9.12
C GLN A 321 -14.59 -1.36 -8.13
N ILE A 322 -15.31 -1.61 -7.04
CA ILE A 322 -14.99 -2.66 -6.07
C ILE A 322 -15.05 -4.05 -6.73
N GLU A 323 -16.05 -4.31 -7.56
CA GLU A 323 -16.18 -5.60 -8.25
C GLU A 323 -15.08 -5.80 -9.29
N ALA A 324 -14.72 -4.77 -10.06
CA ALA A 324 -13.59 -4.82 -10.98
C ALA A 324 -12.28 -5.12 -10.22
N PHE A 325 -12.04 -4.43 -9.11
CA PHE A 325 -10.88 -4.66 -8.25
C PHE A 325 -10.87 -6.08 -7.65
N ARG A 326 -12.03 -6.60 -7.26
CA ARG A 326 -12.17 -7.97 -6.76
C ARG A 326 -11.74 -9.01 -7.80
N ASN A 327 -12.10 -8.80 -9.06
CA ASN A 327 -11.71 -9.68 -10.15
C ASN A 327 -10.20 -9.58 -10.43
N ASP A 328 -9.66 -8.37 -10.44
CA ASP A 328 -8.24 -8.11 -10.66
C ASP A 328 -7.36 -8.67 -9.53
N THR A 329 -7.83 -8.69 -8.28
CA THR A 329 -7.07 -9.18 -7.12
C THR A 329 -7.34 -10.66 -6.78
N ARG A 330 -8.20 -11.36 -7.53
CA ARG A 330 -8.55 -12.77 -7.26
C ARG A 330 -7.32 -13.67 -7.24
N PHE A 331 -6.40 -13.47 -8.16
CA PHE A 331 -5.18 -14.26 -8.25
C PHE A 331 -4.21 -13.95 -7.08
N LEU A 332 -4.18 -12.72 -6.56
CA LEU A 332 -3.38 -12.36 -5.37
C LEU A 332 -3.85 -13.13 -4.13
N ARG A 333 -5.15 -13.30 -3.96
CA ARG A 333 -5.71 -14.11 -2.88
C ARG A 333 -5.34 -15.57 -3.01
N GLN A 334 -5.39 -16.12 -4.23
CA GLN A 334 -4.96 -17.48 -4.47
C GLN A 334 -3.46 -17.64 -4.19
N ALA A 335 -2.64 -16.75 -4.69
CA ALA A 335 -1.20 -16.74 -4.45
C ALA A 335 -0.84 -16.64 -2.95
N HIS A 336 -1.51 -15.76 -2.21
CA HIS A 336 -1.34 -15.65 -0.76
C HIS A 336 -1.72 -16.95 -0.04
N HIS A 337 -2.85 -17.54 -0.41
CA HIS A 337 -3.31 -18.81 0.17
C HIS A 337 -2.32 -19.94 -0.05
N ASP A 338 -1.83 -20.09 -1.29
CA ASP A 338 -0.90 -21.13 -1.67
C ASP A 338 0.45 -20.97 -0.96
N LEU A 339 0.96 -19.73 -0.89
CA LEU A 339 2.18 -19.40 -0.17
C LEU A 339 2.03 -19.64 1.34
N SER A 340 0.91 -19.22 1.94
CA SER A 340 0.65 -19.45 3.36
C SER A 340 0.62 -20.93 3.71
N LYS A 341 -0.05 -21.75 2.91
CA LYS A 341 -0.08 -23.21 3.09
C LYS A 341 1.30 -23.85 2.96
N PHE A 342 2.09 -23.38 2.00
CA PHE A 342 3.43 -23.88 1.80
C PHE A 342 4.32 -23.58 3.02
N LEU A 343 4.29 -22.35 3.53
CA LEU A 343 5.05 -21.94 4.72
C LEU A 343 4.61 -22.70 5.99
N GLU A 344 3.31 -22.96 6.15
CA GLU A 344 2.80 -23.78 7.26
C GLU A 344 3.29 -25.23 7.19
N LYS A 345 3.31 -25.82 5.99
CA LYS A 345 3.83 -27.18 5.77
C LYS A 345 5.32 -27.26 6.07
N ASP A 346 6.10 -26.29 5.58
CA ASP A 346 7.53 -26.21 5.82
C ASP A 346 7.86 -26.03 7.31
N ALA A 347 7.11 -25.17 8.02
CA ALA A 347 7.26 -24.98 9.47
C ALA A 347 7.00 -26.27 10.26
N ARG A 348 6.00 -27.08 9.86
CA ARG A 348 5.73 -28.38 10.48
C ARG A 348 6.87 -29.38 10.29
N VAL A 349 7.40 -29.47 9.06
CA VAL A 349 8.54 -30.34 8.75
C VAL A 349 9.78 -29.94 9.55
N ARG A 350 10.08 -28.65 9.66
CA ARG A 350 11.23 -28.15 10.45
C ARG A 350 11.08 -28.43 11.94
N ASN A 351 9.87 -28.32 12.49
CA ASN A 351 9.62 -28.61 13.90
C ASN A 351 9.75 -30.12 14.19
N GLN A 352 9.42 -31.00 13.26
CA GLN A 352 9.65 -32.44 13.39
C GLN A 352 11.13 -32.78 13.38
N LEU A 353 11.90 -32.23 12.43
CA LEU A 353 13.36 -32.46 12.33
C LEU A 353 14.17 -31.84 13.48
N SER A 354 13.61 -30.88 14.23
CA SER A 354 14.28 -30.31 15.40
C SER A 354 13.95 -31.05 16.72
N GLN A 355 13.08 -32.05 16.67
CA GLN A 355 12.72 -32.91 17.81
C GLN A 355 13.41 -34.30 17.74
N GLU A 356 13.98 -34.63 16.60
CA GLU A 356 14.91 -35.73 16.39
C GLU A 356 16.36 -35.32 16.62
#